data_34efe66d922ac6c1d60ef21294e26270
#
_entry.id   34efe66d922ac6c1d60ef21294e26270
#
_cell.length_a   1.000
_cell.length_b   1.000
_cell.length_c   1.000
_cell.angle_alpha   90.00
_cell.angle_beta   90.00
_cell.angle_gamma   90.00
#
_symmetry.space_group_name_H-M   'P 1'
#
loop_
_entity.id
_entity.type
_entity.pdbx_description
1 polymer ?
#
loop_
_entity_poly.entity_id
_entity_poly.type
_entity_poly.pdbx_seq_one_letter_code
_entity_poly.pdbx_strand_id
1 'polypeptide(L)'
;MCVVFSGRRKTGRLDLEAIEMAVRAAMHHAGSAALTELLQFAAPTTEEGRAIACDCGQLAHYRELRSKLVLTVVGPAQVSRPYYLCPHCHQGQFPADVELDIANTEFSPGVRRMHALVGQDAPFDHGREQMKILAGLEVTTKSVERTAEAIGEDIAQRKQQEIRKAIQLDLPVVAGKPIPVLYVEMDGTGVPVVKKETVGRPGKTDGQPAHTREVKLGCVFTQTSYDKKDFPIRDPDATTYTGAIETAEEFGKRIYLEAYERGWERAVKKVVLADGAEWIWNLADLHFPGAIQIVDLYHARQHLWELARKLYPNDPVMQKAWMKKHQRRMLDKGKIEKLVLSLRSIDSNNPEVLEKIRIEAGCKTVIGSRLKQSGMFWTVPGANAIVALRCCHLNGQFEDYWEARRAA
;
A
#
# COMPACT_ATOMS: atom_id res chain seq x y z
N MET A 1 -25.88 -30.70 20.38
CA MET A 1 -26.15 -30.85 18.93
C MET A 1 -27.64 -30.82 18.59
N CYS A 2 -28.50 -31.64 19.16
CA CYS A 2 -29.94 -31.68 18.81
C CYS A 2 -30.67 -30.33 18.93
N VAL A 3 -30.37 -29.51 19.93
CA VAL A 3 -31.01 -28.21 20.15
C VAL A 3 -30.64 -27.18 19.05
N VAL A 4 -29.46 -27.32 18.46
CA VAL A 4 -28.98 -26.42 17.37
C VAL A 4 -29.71 -26.67 16.07
N PHE A 5 -30.15 -27.91 15.82
CA PHE A 5 -30.83 -28.29 14.57
C PHE A 5 -32.34 -28.00 14.57
N SER A 6 -33.00 -28.00 15.74
CA SER A 6 -34.47 -27.86 15.82
C SER A 6 -34.98 -26.47 15.43
N GLY A 7 -34.17 -25.43 15.61
CA GLY A 7 -34.54 -24.04 15.28
C GLY A 7 -34.13 -23.57 13.85
N ARG A 8 -33.51 -24.46 13.03
CA ARG A 8 -32.87 -24.08 11.77
C ARG A 8 -33.68 -24.53 10.55
N ARG A 9 -34.98 -24.19 10.55
CA ARG A 9 -35.86 -24.44 9.40
C ARG A 9 -36.50 -23.15 8.93
N LYS A 10 -36.21 -22.73 7.72
CA LYS A 10 -37.01 -21.73 6.99
C LYS A 10 -38.21 -22.41 6.35
N THR A 11 -39.42 -21.97 6.69
CA THR A 11 -40.69 -22.49 6.05
C THR A 11 -40.80 -24.02 6.09
N GLY A 12 -40.41 -24.67 7.18
CA GLY A 12 -40.49 -26.14 7.33
C GLY A 12 -39.46 -26.96 6.56
N ARG A 13 -38.52 -26.34 5.84
CA ARG A 13 -37.43 -27.01 5.10
C ARG A 13 -36.09 -26.84 5.83
N LEU A 14 -35.15 -27.76 5.60
CA LEU A 14 -33.77 -27.62 6.07
C LEU A 14 -33.12 -26.40 5.41
N ASP A 15 -32.50 -25.57 6.24
CA ASP A 15 -31.71 -24.39 5.82
C ASP A 15 -30.23 -24.73 5.99
N LEU A 16 -29.55 -25.09 4.90
CA LEU A 16 -28.15 -25.49 4.93
C LEU A 16 -27.24 -24.36 5.38
N GLU A 17 -27.47 -23.13 4.91
CA GLU A 17 -26.69 -21.95 5.29
C GLU A 17 -26.74 -21.72 6.82
N ALA A 18 -27.94 -21.80 7.40
CA ALA A 18 -28.10 -21.67 8.85
C ALA A 18 -27.41 -22.79 9.64
N ILE A 19 -27.36 -24.02 9.08
CA ILE A 19 -26.65 -25.16 9.67
C ILE A 19 -25.15 -24.91 9.59
N GLU A 20 -24.59 -24.52 8.45
CA GLU A 20 -23.19 -24.21 8.26
C GLU A 20 -22.70 -23.11 9.24
N MET A 21 -23.46 -22.03 9.36
CA MET A 21 -23.15 -20.94 10.28
C MET A 21 -23.17 -21.40 11.75
N ALA A 22 -24.10 -22.28 12.13
CA ALA A 22 -24.15 -22.85 13.48
C ALA A 22 -22.96 -23.78 13.77
N VAL A 23 -22.57 -24.61 12.79
CA VAL A 23 -21.38 -25.48 12.91
C VAL A 23 -20.12 -24.62 13.02
N ARG A 24 -19.97 -23.59 12.17
CA ARG A 24 -18.84 -22.67 12.25
C ARG A 24 -18.74 -22.01 13.62
N ALA A 25 -19.83 -21.49 14.15
CA ALA A 25 -19.85 -20.87 15.49
C ALA A 25 -19.46 -21.89 16.58
N ALA A 26 -19.92 -23.15 16.49
CA ALA A 26 -19.52 -24.19 17.42
C ALA A 26 -18.03 -24.55 17.34
N MET A 27 -17.47 -24.59 16.13
CA MET A 27 -16.03 -24.81 15.91
C MET A 27 -15.19 -23.64 16.46
N HIS A 28 -15.61 -22.39 16.27
CA HIS A 28 -14.96 -21.24 16.88
C HIS A 28 -14.96 -21.34 18.41
N HIS A 29 -16.08 -21.69 19.00
CA HIS A 29 -16.18 -21.84 20.44
C HIS A 29 -15.25 -22.96 20.97
N ALA A 30 -15.21 -24.11 20.31
CA ALA A 30 -14.31 -25.20 20.66
C ALA A 30 -12.83 -24.82 20.47
N GLY A 31 -12.48 -24.14 19.37
CA GLY A 31 -11.14 -23.63 19.12
C GLY A 31 -10.68 -22.60 20.12
N SER A 32 -11.57 -21.68 20.51
CA SER A 32 -11.34 -20.67 21.55
C SER A 32 -11.05 -21.32 22.91
N ALA A 33 -11.85 -22.34 23.31
CA ALA A 33 -11.63 -23.07 24.54
C ALA A 33 -10.28 -23.84 24.53
N ALA A 34 -9.96 -24.52 23.42
CA ALA A 34 -8.69 -25.22 23.26
C ALA A 34 -7.49 -24.28 23.35
N LEU A 35 -7.54 -23.09 22.70
CA LEU A 35 -6.48 -22.11 22.79
C LEU A 35 -6.36 -21.54 24.22
N THR A 36 -7.47 -21.35 24.92
CA THR A 36 -7.45 -20.89 26.32
C THR A 36 -6.71 -21.89 27.20
N GLU A 37 -6.92 -23.19 27.03
CA GLU A 37 -6.18 -24.23 27.77
C GLU A 37 -4.69 -24.25 27.40
N LEU A 38 -4.36 -24.14 26.12
CA LEU A 38 -2.97 -24.15 25.64
C LEU A 38 -2.17 -22.92 26.08
N LEU A 39 -2.83 -21.76 26.31
CA LEU A 39 -2.21 -20.49 26.67
C LEU A 39 -2.22 -20.22 28.19
N GLN A 40 -2.26 -21.28 29.01
CA GLN A 40 -2.08 -21.21 30.46
C GLN A 40 -0.61 -21.38 30.79
N PHE A 41 0.13 -20.30 30.95
CA PHE A 41 1.53 -20.33 31.36
C PHE A 41 1.63 -20.63 32.85
N ALA A 42 2.61 -21.43 33.22
CA ALA A 42 2.87 -21.73 34.62
C ALA A 42 3.60 -20.58 35.32
N ALA A 43 3.41 -20.47 36.63
CA ALA A 43 4.26 -19.61 37.45
C ALA A 43 5.72 -20.12 37.43
N PRO A 44 6.73 -19.23 37.42
CA PRO A 44 8.13 -19.64 37.44
C PRO A 44 8.46 -20.39 38.73
N THR A 45 9.03 -21.58 38.60
CA THR A 45 9.37 -22.48 39.73
C THR A 45 10.82 -22.33 40.20
N THR A 46 11.71 -21.80 39.33
CA THR A 46 13.12 -21.59 39.67
C THR A 46 13.39 -20.15 40.10
N GLU A 47 14.39 -19.94 40.93
CA GLU A 47 14.83 -18.60 41.34
C GLU A 47 15.23 -17.74 40.13
N GLU A 48 15.91 -18.33 39.15
CA GLU A 48 16.28 -17.64 37.89
C GLU A 48 15.05 -17.20 37.10
N GLY A 49 14.00 -17.99 37.05
CA GLY A 49 12.74 -17.64 36.37
C GLY A 49 11.93 -16.56 37.12
N ARG A 50 12.24 -16.28 38.39
CA ARG A 50 11.55 -15.28 39.20
C ARG A 50 12.03 -13.87 39.02
N ALA A 51 13.13 -13.64 38.31
CA ALA A 51 13.67 -12.34 37.97
C ALA A 51 14.07 -12.22 36.51
N ILE A 52 13.71 -11.11 35.87
CA ILE A 52 14.07 -10.82 34.48
C ILE A 52 14.72 -9.44 34.38
N ALA A 53 15.53 -9.20 33.34
CA ALA A 53 16.13 -7.91 33.07
C ALA A 53 15.04 -6.85 32.80
N CYS A 54 15.21 -5.66 33.38
CA CYS A 54 14.38 -4.51 33.09
C CYS A 54 15.17 -3.49 32.26
N ASP A 55 14.47 -2.75 31.39
CA ASP A 55 15.07 -1.71 30.53
C ASP A 55 15.80 -0.61 31.31
N CYS A 56 15.49 -0.41 32.59
CA CYS A 56 16.20 0.50 33.48
C CYS A 56 17.55 -0.05 34.01
N GLY A 57 17.98 -1.23 33.59
CA GLY A 57 19.22 -1.90 34.02
C GLY A 57 19.11 -2.65 35.35
N GLN A 58 17.93 -2.67 36.00
CA GLN A 58 17.66 -3.41 37.22
C GLN A 58 16.88 -4.70 36.93
N LEU A 59 16.54 -5.49 37.94
CA LEU A 59 15.75 -6.70 37.81
C LEU A 59 14.27 -6.41 38.11
N ALA A 60 13.39 -6.92 37.27
CA ALA A 60 11.95 -7.02 37.54
C ALA A 60 11.65 -8.41 38.13
N HIS A 61 10.87 -8.46 39.18
CA HIS A 61 10.54 -9.68 39.91
C HIS A 61 9.13 -10.16 39.63
N TYR A 62 8.97 -11.48 39.53
CA TYR A 62 7.68 -12.13 39.39
C TYR A 62 6.75 -11.72 40.54
N ARG A 63 5.49 -11.45 40.22
CA ARG A 63 4.46 -11.09 41.21
C ARG A 63 3.33 -12.10 41.22
N GLU A 64 2.70 -12.35 40.07
CA GLU A 64 1.48 -13.16 39.95
C GLU A 64 1.25 -13.59 38.50
N LEU A 65 0.33 -14.51 38.28
CA LEU A 65 -0.27 -14.74 36.96
C LEU A 65 -1.36 -13.73 36.70
N ARG A 66 -1.34 -13.12 35.51
CA ARG A 66 -2.42 -12.21 35.06
C ARG A 66 -3.02 -12.72 33.76
N SER A 67 -4.35 -12.65 33.72
CA SER A 67 -5.11 -13.03 32.54
C SER A 67 -5.26 -11.82 31.58
N LYS A 68 -5.28 -12.13 30.28
CA LYS A 68 -5.57 -11.20 29.18
C LYS A 68 -6.49 -11.89 28.19
N LEU A 69 -7.54 -11.18 27.78
CA LEU A 69 -8.41 -11.65 26.70
C LEU A 69 -7.80 -11.21 25.36
N VAL A 70 -7.61 -12.17 24.45
CA VAL A 70 -7.07 -11.92 23.11
C VAL A 70 -8.03 -12.47 22.07
N LEU A 71 -8.46 -11.64 21.13
CA LEU A 71 -9.25 -12.10 19.99
C LEU A 71 -8.33 -12.85 19.01
N THR A 72 -8.63 -14.09 18.75
CA THR A 72 -7.89 -14.97 17.83
C THR A 72 -8.74 -15.31 16.60
N VAL A 73 -8.13 -15.95 15.62
CA VAL A 73 -8.84 -16.39 14.39
C VAL A 73 -9.96 -17.40 14.63
N VAL A 74 -9.99 -18.02 15.80
CA VAL A 74 -11.05 -18.95 16.24
C VAL A 74 -11.88 -18.40 17.38
N GLY A 75 -11.86 -17.09 17.63
CA GLY A 75 -12.60 -16.44 18.68
C GLY A 75 -11.73 -15.98 19.87
N PRO A 76 -12.35 -15.44 20.93
CA PRO A 76 -11.62 -14.88 22.07
C PRO A 76 -11.00 -15.99 22.94
N ALA A 77 -9.69 -15.94 23.18
CA ALA A 77 -8.97 -16.83 24.07
C ALA A 77 -8.41 -16.08 25.29
N GLN A 78 -8.41 -16.73 26.45
CA GLN A 78 -7.83 -16.18 27.66
C GLN A 78 -6.39 -16.66 27.83
N VAL A 79 -5.46 -15.70 27.85
CA VAL A 79 -4.03 -15.96 28.04
C VAL A 79 -3.68 -15.68 29.50
N SER A 80 -3.31 -16.70 30.28
CA SER A 80 -2.80 -16.53 31.65
C SER A 80 -1.27 -16.55 31.61
N ARG A 81 -0.61 -15.49 32.05
CA ARG A 81 0.84 -15.36 31.91
C ARG A 81 1.50 -14.63 33.07
N PRO A 82 2.81 -14.92 33.36
CA PRO A 82 3.55 -14.31 34.45
C PRO A 82 3.68 -12.81 34.30
N TYR A 83 3.43 -12.09 35.38
CA TYR A 83 3.61 -10.65 35.50
C TYR A 83 4.83 -10.38 36.37
N TYR A 84 5.74 -9.55 35.86
CA TYR A 84 6.94 -9.06 36.54
C TYR A 84 6.85 -7.57 36.79
N LEU A 85 7.32 -7.14 37.96
CA LEU A 85 7.34 -5.72 38.33
C LEU A 85 8.74 -5.32 38.76
N CYS A 86 9.29 -4.28 38.17
CA CYS A 86 10.56 -3.70 38.59
C CYS A 86 10.35 -2.85 39.84
N PRO A 87 11.06 -3.09 40.95
CA PRO A 87 10.93 -2.29 42.17
C PRO A 87 11.53 -0.89 42.06
N HIS A 88 12.42 -0.68 41.08
CA HIS A 88 13.11 0.59 40.90
C HIS A 88 12.33 1.58 40.03
N CYS A 89 11.91 1.17 38.80
CA CYS A 89 11.19 2.04 37.86
C CYS A 89 9.68 1.82 37.84
N HIS A 90 9.18 0.85 38.62
CA HIS A 90 7.76 0.46 38.70
C HIS A 90 7.12 0.03 37.37
N GLN A 91 7.94 -0.30 36.36
CA GLN A 91 7.43 -0.86 35.12
C GLN A 91 7.04 -2.34 35.26
N GLY A 92 5.85 -2.67 34.72
CA GLY A 92 5.35 -4.03 34.64
C GLY A 92 5.73 -4.65 33.30
N GLN A 93 6.11 -5.92 33.30
CA GLN A 93 6.54 -6.66 32.10
C GLN A 93 5.79 -8.00 31.98
N PHE A 94 5.53 -8.39 30.74
CA PHE A 94 4.91 -9.67 30.37
C PHE A 94 5.71 -10.30 29.24
N PRO A 95 6.75 -11.10 29.52
CA PRO A 95 7.59 -11.74 28.49
C PRO A 95 6.76 -12.57 27.48
N ALA A 96 5.75 -13.29 27.96
CA ALA A 96 4.88 -14.07 27.09
C ALA A 96 4.05 -13.21 26.11
N ASP A 97 3.74 -11.94 26.43
CA ASP A 97 3.05 -11.04 25.49
C ASP A 97 3.97 -10.70 24.29
N VAL A 98 5.29 -10.62 24.53
CA VAL A 98 6.30 -10.41 23.49
C VAL A 98 6.48 -11.68 22.65
N GLU A 99 6.67 -12.83 23.30
CA GLU A 99 6.82 -14.14 22.65
C GLU A 99 5.62 -14.48 21.75
N LEU A 100 4.41 -14.22 22.21
CA LEU A 100 3.16 -14.45 21.47
C LEU A 100 2.82 -13.32 20.48
N ASP A 101 3.64 -12.27 20.39
CA ASP A 101 3.39 -11.07 19.59
C ASP A 101 1.99 -10.47 19.85
N ILE A 102 1.63 -10.36 21.15
CA ILE A 102 0.38 -9.75 21.60
C ILE A 102 0.62 -8.56 22.56
N ALA A 103 1.84 -8.05 22.63
CA ALA A 103 2.17 -6.88 23.44
C ALA A 103 1.38 -5.66 22.96
N ASN A 104 0.78 -4.92 23.91
CA ASN A 104 0.00 -3.70 23.67
C ASN A 104 -1.19 -3.84 22.68
N THR A 105 -1.68 -5.06 22.44
CA THR A 105 -2.82 -5.33 21.56
C THR A 105 -3.73 -6.41 22.15
N GLU A 106 -5.01 -6.35 21.82
CA GLU A 106 -6.01 -7.37 22.14
C GLU A 106 -6.22 -8.37 20.98
N PHE A 107 -5.44 -8.27 19.92
CA PHE A 107 -5.56 -9.09 18.72
C PHE A 107 -4.36 -10.01 18.54
N SER A 108 -4.62 -11.28 18.24
CA SER A 108 -3.56 -12.21 17.85
C SER A 108 -2.89 -11.77 16.52
N PRO A 109 -1.66 -12.26 16.22
CA PRO A 109 -1.02 -12.02 14.92
C PRO A 109 -1.90 -12.40 13.74
N GLY A 110 -2.64 -13.50 13.84
CA GLY A 110 -3.57 -13.95 12.80
C GLY A 110 -4.71 -12.95 12.53
N VAL A 111 -5.33 -12.41 13.58
CA VAL A 111 -6.38 -11.39 13.45
C VAL A 111 -5.81 -10.08 12.91
N ARG A 112 -4.63 -9.65 13.38
CA ARG A 112 -3.97 -8.44 12.83
C ARG A 112 -3.62 -8.58 11.36
N ARG A 113 -3.21 -9.77 10.93
CA ARG A 113 -3.00 -10.06 9.50
C ARG A 113 -4.29 -9.94 8.69
N MET A 114 -5.42 -10.43 9.20
CA MET A 114 -6.73 -10.26 8.55
C MET A 114 -7.12 -8.77 8.49
N HIS A 115 -6.96 -8.03 9.59
CA HIS A 115 -7.21 -6.57 9.61
C HIS A 115 -6.38 -5.83 8.56
N ALA A 116 -5.10 -6.18 8.41
CA ALA A 116 -4.22 -5.58 7.40
C ALA A 116 -4.72 -5.88 5.98
N LEU A 117 -5.11 -7.14 5.70
CA LEU A 117 -5.63 -7.53 4.38
C LEU A 117 -6.92 -6.79 4.01
N VAL A 118 -7.93 -6.81 4.88
CA VAL A 118 -9.20 -6.12 4.59
C VAL A 118 -9.03 -4.59 4.63
N GLY A 119 -8.15 -4.08 5.48
CA GLY A 119 -7.89 -2.65 5.63
C GLY A 119 -7.17 -2.03 4.44
N GLN A 120 -6.32 -2.75 3.72
CA GLN A 120 -5.66 -2.26 2.52
C GLN A 120 -6.52 -2.36 1.25
N ASP A 121 -7.54 -3.23 1.25
CA ASP A 121 -8.33 -3.51 0.05
C ASP A 121 -9.62 -2.66 -0.03
N ALA A 122 -10.30 -2.45 1.11
CA ALA A 122 -11.60 -1.81 1.18
C ALA A 122 -11.68 -0.70 2.25
N PRO A 123 -12.72 0.17 2.23
CA PRO A 123 -13.03 1.05 3.35
C PRO A 123 -13.10 0.28 4.66
N PHE A 124 -12.61 0.85 5.76
CA PHE A 124 -12.47 0.13 7.03
C PHE A 124 -13.78 -0.44 7.57
N ASP A 125 -14.92 0.24 7.34
CA ASP A 125 -16.23 -0.29 7.72
C ASP A 125 -16.62 -1.51 6.89
N HIS A 126 -16.34 -1.48 5.60
CA HIS A 126 -16.51 -2.65 4.73
C HIS A 126 -15.58 -3.80 5.13
N GLY A 127 -14.32 -3.48 5.48
CA GLY A 127 -13.37 -4.46 6.04
C GLY A 127 -13.90 -5.11 7.33
N ARG A 128 -14.53 -4.33 8.22
CA ARG A 128 -15.24 -4.84 9.40
C ARG A 128 -16.34 -5.84 9.03
N GLU A 129 -17.15 -5.51 8.02
CA GLU A 129 -18.20 -6.42 7.54
C GLU A 129 -17.62 -7.70 6.94
N GLN A 130 -16.53 -7.61 6.18
CA GLN A 130 -15.82 -8.78 5.65
C GLN A 130 -15.30 -9.67 6.78
N MET A 131 -14.73 -9.12 7.86
CA MET A 131 -14.31 -9.88 9.04
C MET A 131 -15.49 -10.65 9.66
N LYS A 132 -16.67 -10.02 9.77
CA LYS A 132 -17.86 -10.68 10.31
C LYS A 132 -18.37 -11.78 9.40
N ILE A 133 -18.53 -11.53 8.09
CA ILE A 133 -19.12 -12.48 7.15
C ILE A 133 -18.16 -13.63 6.84
N LEU A 134 -16.92 -13.32 6.48
CA LEU A 134 -15.95 -14.33 6.01
C LEU A 134 -15.27 -15.07 7.16
N ALA A 135 -14.82 -14.35 8.19
CA ALA A 135 -14.11 -14.93 9.31
C ALA A 135 -15.00 -15.28 10.51
N GLY A 136 -16.23 -14.75 10.60
CA GLY A 136 -17.11 -14.92 11.75
C GLY A 136 -16.64 -14.17 13.01
N LEU A 137 -15.78 -13.17 12.84
CA LEU A 137 -15.21 -12.37 13.92
C LEU A 137 -15.86 -11.00 13.97
N GLU A 138 -16.36 -10.62 15.16
CA GLU A 138 -16.91 -9.29 15.39
C GLU A 138 -15.79 -8.36 15.87
N VAL A 139 -15.52 -7.33 15.08
CA VAL A 139 -14.53 -6.29 15.38
C VAL A 139 -15.12 -4.91 15.12
N THR A 140 -14.46 -3.85 15.55
CA THR A 140 -14.89 -2.47 15.27
C THR A 140 -14.18 -1.94 14.01
N THR A 141 -14.80 -1.00 13.31
CA THR A 141 -14.18 -0.26 12.21
C THR A 141 -12.84 0.36 12.65
N LYS A 142 -12.82 0.92 13.88
CA LYS A 142 -11.63 1.55 14.43
C LYS A 142 -10.50 0.55 14.74
N SER A 143 -10.82 -0.69 15.08
CA SER A 143 -9.82 -1.76 15.25
C SER A 143 -9.16 -2.13 13.93
N VAL A 144 -9.94 -2.25 12.86
CA VAL A 144 -9.42 -2.52 11.51
C VAL A 144 -8.51 -1.37 11.07
N GLU A 145 -8.97 -0.12 11.20
CA GLU A 145 -8.20 1.07 10.86
C GLU A 145 -6.86 1.12 11.60
N ARG A 146 -6.89 1.12 12.94
CA ARG A 146 -5.68 1.24 13.76
C ARG A 146 -4.68 0.12 13.50
N THR A 147 -5.16 -1.12 13.32
CA THR A 147 -4.29 -2.25 13.06
C THR A 147 -3.66 -2.16 11.67
N ALA A 148 -4.44 -1.83 10.64
CA ALA A 148 -3.94 -1.68 9.28
C ALA A 148 -2.92 -0.53 9.17
N GLU A 149 -3.21 0.61 9.80
CA GLU A 149 -2.28 1.75 9.86
C GLU A 149 -0.98 1.40 10.61
N ALA A 150 -1.06 0.74 11.78
CA ALA A 150 0.13 0.34 12.54
C ALA A 150 1.02 -0.65 11.76
N ILE A 151 0.43 -1.63 11.07
CA ILE A 151 1.16 -2.57 10.21
C ILE A 151 1.81 -1.83 9.03
N GLY A 152 1.05 -0.95 8.37
CA GLY A 152 1.55 -0.15 7.26
C GLY A 152 2.67 0.82 7.66
N GLU A 153 2.60 1.39 8.85
CA GLU A 153 3.66 2.23 9.41
C GLU A 153 4.95 1.44 9.67
N ASP A 154 4.85 0.24 10.24
CA ASP A 154 6.01 -0.65 10.45
C ASP A 154 6.67 -1.01 9.11
N ILE A 155 5.87 -1.35 8.08
CA ILE A 155 6.38 -1.61 6.72
C ILE A 155 7.07 -0.37 6.15
N ALA A 156 6.48 0.83 6.31
CA ALA A 156 7.06 2.08 5.84
C ALA A 156 8.40 2.39 6.54
N GLN A 157 8.48 2.17 7.85
CA GLN A 157 9.69 2.37 8.64
C GLN A 157 10.82 1.41 8.21
N ARG A 158 10.52 0.13 7.98
CA ARG A 158 11.48 -0.86 7.44
C ARG A 158 12.01 -0.43 6.08
N LYS A 159 11.14 -0.02 5.16
CA LYS A 159 11.56 0.49 3.84
C LYS A 159 12.44 1.75 3.95
N GLN A 160 12.14 2.65 4.89
CA GLN A 160 13.00 3.82 5.14
C GLN A 160 14.39 3.42 5.69
N GLN A 161 14.48 2.39 6.51
CA GLN A 161 15.76 1.86 6.97
C GLN A 161 16.57 1.27 5.81
N GLU A 162 15.92 0.52 4.92
CA GLU A 162 16.54 -0.01 3.70
C GLU A 162 17.06 1.11 2.79
N ILE A 163 16.27 2.18 2.58
CA ILE A 163 16.71 3.35 1.80
C ILE A 163 17.93 4.02 2.45
N ARG A 164 17.96 4.14 3.77
CA ARG A 164 19.12 4.72 4.49
C ARG A 164 20.39 3.86 4.33
N LYS A 165 20.25 2.54 4.42
CA LYS A 165 21.38 1.60 4.16
C LYS A 165 21.87 1.72 2.72
N ALA A 166 20.94 1.83 1.76
CA ALA A 166 21.28 2.02 0.35
C ALA A 166 22.10 3.28 0.09
N ILE A 167 21.77 4.39 0.76
CA ILE A 167 22.52 5.65 0.66
C ILE A 167 23.95 5.51 1.21
N GLN A 168 24.15 4.63 2.19
CA GLN A 168 25.47 4.35 2.76
C GLN A 168 26.32 3.38 1.92
N LEU A 169 25.90 3.06 0.70
CA LEU A 169 26.54 2.10 -0.22
C LEU A 169 26.55 0.64 0.28
N ASP A 170 25.72 0.30 1.25
CA ASP A 170 25.53 -1.06 1.75
C ASP A 170 24.53 -1.87 0.92
N LEU A 171 24.40 -1.55 -0.38
CA LEU A 171 23.52 -2.30 -1.27
C LEU A 171 24.13 -3.65 -1.61
N PRO A 172 23.42 -4.76 -1.37
CA PRO A 172 23.90 -6.07 -1.79
C PRO A 172 23.97 -6.13 -3.32
N VAL A 173 25.01 -6.81 -3.83
CA VAL A 173 25.12 -7.03 -5.27
C VAL A 173 23.94 -7.89 -5.75
N VAL A 174 23.09 -7.33 -6.59
CA VAL A 174 21.97 -8.07 -7.19
C VAL A 174 22.50 -8.94 -8.32
N ALA A 175 22.89 -10.17 -7.97
CA ALA A 175 23.35 -11.15 -8.96
C ALA A 175 22.18 -11.70 -9.79
N GLY A 176 22.44 -12.15 -10.99
CA GLY A 176 21.44 -12.79 -11.86
C GLY A 176 21.71 -12.63 -13.36
N LYS A 177 20.82 -13.19 -14.17
CA LYS A 177 20.91 -13.10 -15.63
C LYS A 177 20.66 -11.66 -16.12
N PRO A 178 21.22 -11.24 -17.25
CA PRO A 178 20.89 -9.97 -17.90
C PRO A 178 19.37 -9.87 -18.15
N ILE A 179 18.82 -8.69 -17.91
CA ILE A 179 17.41 -8.38 -18.17
C ILE A 179 17.33 -7.62 -19.50
N PRO A 180 16.58 -8.09 -20.51
CA PRO A 180 16.54 -7.43 -21.82
C PRO A 180 16.07 -5.98 -21.75
N VAL A 181 14.97 -5.72 -21.03
CA VAL A 181 14.41 -4.37 -20.83
C VAL A 181 13.79 -4.27 -19.44
N LEU A 182 14.15 -3.21 -18.72
CA LEU A 182 13.53 -2.88 -17.45
C LEU A 182 12.98 -1.46 -17.51
N TYR A 183 11.73 -1.31 -17.08
CA TYR A 183 10.99 -0.06 -17.05
C TYR A 183 10.84 0.43 -15.62
N VAL A 184 11.03 1.73 -15.44
CA VAL A 184 10.65 2.47 -14.23
C VAL A 184 9.58 3.47 -14.63
N GLU A 185 8.39 3.34 -14.09
CA GLU A 185 7.27 4.26 -14.32
C GLU A 185 7.02 5.06 -13.06
N MET A 186 6.88 6.37 -13.20
CA MET A 186 6.67 7.30 -12.09
C MET A 186 5.48 8.20 -12.36
N ASP A 187 4.70 8.50 -11.30
CA ASP A 187 3.56 9.38 -11.38
C ASP A 187 3.23 9.99 -10.00
N GLY A 188 2.50 11.11 -10.03
CA GLY A 188 2.02 11.80 -8.86
C GLY A 188 0.51 11.99 -8.88
N THR A 189 -0.18 11.69 -7.76
CA THR A 189 -1.62 11.86 -7.70
C THR A 189 -2.10 12.42 -6.38
N GLY A 190 -3.10 13.33 -6.42
CA GLY A 190 -3.69 13.95 -5.22
C GLY A 190 -4.58 12.97 -4.45
N VAL A 191 -4.33 12.80 -3.16
CA VAL A 191 -5.17 12.06 -2.22
C VAL A 191 -5.85 13.03 -1.27
N PRO A 192 -7.18 12.94 -1.05
CA PRO A 192 -7.89 13.79 -0.09
C PRO A 192 -7.32 13.61 1.32
N VAL A 193 -7.04 14.73 1.99
CA VAL A 193 -6.52 14.72 3.36
C VAL A 193 -7.34 15.62 4.26
N VAL A 194 -7.23 15.43 5.58
CA VAL A 194 -7.89 16.28 6.56
C VAL A 194 -7.35 17.72 6.47
N LYS A 195 -8.19 18.70 6.76
CA LYS A 195 -7.89 20.13 6.60
C LYS A 195 -6.56 20.57 7.24
N LYS A 196 -6.20 20.02 8.39
CA LYS A 196 -4.94 20.34 9.08
C LYS A 196 -3.68 20.04 8.26
N GLU A 197 -3.74 19.07 7.34
CA GLU A 197 -2.61 18.63 6.50
C GLU A 197 -2.39 19.54 5.27
N THR A 198 -3.31 20.46 5.04
CA THR A 198 -3.25 21.41 3.89
C THR A 198 -3.23 22.88 4.30
N VAL A 199 -3.16 23.16 5.60
CA VAL A 199 -3.08 24.54 6.11
C VAL A 199 -1.89 25.28 5.47
N GLY A 200 -2.16 26.47 4.91
CA GLY A 200 -1.13 27.32 4.27
C GLY A 200 -0.66 26.84 2.89
N ARG A 201 -1.28 25.79 2.32
CA ARG A 201 -0.94 25.30 0.99
C ARG A 201 -1.91 25.82 -0.07
N PRO A 202 -1.40 26.38 -1.19
CA PRO A 202 -2.25 26.78 -2.30
C PRO A 202 -2.84 25.54 -2.98
N GLY A 203 -4.11 25.66 -3.41
CA GLY A 203 -4.77 24.65 -4.25
C GLY A 203 -4.31 24.73 -5.71
N LYS A 204 -4.74 23.78 -6.53
CA LYS A 204 -4.49 23.78 -7.98
C LYS A 204 -5.22 24.92 -8.71
N THR A 205 -6.29 25.46 -8.11
CA THR A 205 -7.04 26.62 -8.65
C THR A 205 -6.66 27.86 -7.86
N ASP A 206 -6.32 28.93 -8.54
CA ASP A 206 -5.92 30.19 -7.92
C ASP A 206 -6.97 30.67 -6.90
N GLY A 207 -6.51 31.04 -5.70
CA GLY A 207 -7.35 31.51 -4.61
C GLY A 207 -8.09 30.43 -3.82
N GLN A 208 -7.96 29.15 -4.19
CA GLN A 208 -8.56 28.04 -3.45
C GLN A 208 -7.51 27.34 -2.56
N PRO A 209 -7.85 26.93 -1.33
CA PRO A 209 -6.95 26.14 -0.50
C PRO A 209 -6.79 24.71 -1.05
N ALA A 210 -5.64 24.11 -0.79
CA ALA A 210 -5.43 22.70 -1.12
C ALA A 210 -6.37 21.79 -0.30
N HIS A 211 -6.90 20.75 -0.95
CA HIS A 211 -7.70 19.69 -0.30
C HIS A 211 -7.05 18.33 -0.41
N THR A 212 -5.94 18.24 -1.12
CA THR A 212 -5.22 17.00 -1.37
C THR A 212 -3.74 17.14 -1.05
N ARG A 213 -3.08 16.03 -0.74
CA ARG A 213 -1.62 15.88 -0.77
C ARG A 213 -1.25 14.95 -1.91
N GLU A 214 -0.15 15.24 -2.58
CA GLU A 214 0.34 14.40 -3.66
C GLU A 214 1.04 13.17 -3.08
N VAL A 215 0.53 11.99 -3.45
CA VAL A 215 1.25 10.72 -3.30
C VAL A 215 2.07 10.53 -4.57
N LYS A 216 3.37 10.34 -4.42
CA LYS A 216 4.25 9.91 -5.49
C LYS A 216 4.24 8.39 -5.51
N LEU A 217 4.07 7.83 -6.69
CA LEU A 217 4.02 6.40 -6.91
C LEU A 217 4.98 6.02 -8.04
N GLY A 218 5.67 4.92 -7.87
CA GLY A 218 6.45 4.31 -8.92
C GLY A 218 6.17 2.82 -9.05
N CYS A 219 6.36 2.31 -10.24
CA CYS A 219 6.42 0.87 -10.45
C CYS A 219 7.62 0.49 -11.32
N VAL A 220 8.14 -0.70 -11.08
CA VAL A 220 9.23 -1.28 -11.84
C VAL A 220 8.75 -2.60 -12.44
N PHE A 221 8.96 -2.77 -13.75
CA PHE A 221 8.49 -3.96 -14.45
C PHE A 221 9.34 -4.31 -15.67
N THR A 222 9.14 -5.54 -16.19
CA THR A 222 9.79 -6.01 -17.42
C THR A 222 8.75 -6.32 -18.49
N GLN A 223 9.18 -6.24 -19.75
CA GLN A 223 8.42 -6.65 -20.94
C GLN A 223 9.37 -7.42 -21.85
N THR A 224 9.55 -8.71 -21.57
CA THR A 224 10.45 -9.59 -22.32
C THR A 224 9.71 -10.58 -23.20
N SER A 225 8.38 -10.66 -23.02
CA SER A 225 7.47 -11.51 -23.78
C SER A 225 6.74 -10.71 -24.87
N TYR A 226 6.26 -11.40 -25.91
CA TYR A 226 5.53 -10.81 -27.02
C TYR A 226 4.20 -11.55 -27.22
N ASP A 227 3.18 -10.83 -27.64
CA ASP A 227 1.90 -11.42 -28.02
C ASP A 227 1.97 -12.05 -29.42
N LYS A 228 0.86 -12.68 -29.87
CA LYS A 228 0.75 -13.31 -31.21
C LYS A 228 0.89 -12.32 -32.39
N LYS A 229 0.95 -11.02 -32.12
CA LYS A 229 1.09 -9.95 -33.13
C LYS A 229 2.42 -9.20 -32.97
N ASP A 230 3.39 -9.80 -32.25
CA ASP A 230 4.71 -9.23 -31.95
C ASP A 230 4.67 -7.89 -31.16
N PHE A 231 3.59 -7.65 -30.39
CA PHE A 231 3.59 -6.54 -29.43
C PHE A 231 4.18 -7.01 -28.10
N PRO A 232 5.08 -6.20 -27.50
CA PRO A 232 5.61 -6.53 -26.18
C PRO A 232 4.49 -6.48 -25.14
N ILE A 233 4.42 -7.51 -24.31
CA ILE A 233 3.50 -7.60 -23.20
C ILE A 233 4.27 -7.57 -21.87
N ARG A 234 3.63 -7.04 -20.82
CA ARG A 234 4.21 -7.04 -19.47
C ARG A 234 4.36 -8.48 -19.00
N ASP A 235 5.54 -8.84 -18.52
CA ASP A 235 5.78 -10.19 -18.02
C ASP A 235 4.90 -10.45 -16.79
N PRO A 236 4.32 -11.64 -16.64
CA PRO A 236 3.54 -12.00 -15.45
C PRO A 236 4.37 -11.79 -14.18
N ASP A 237 3.73 -11.29 -13.13
CA ASP A 237 4.31 -11.06 -11.79
C ASP A 237 5.63 -10.26 -11.77
N ALA A 238 5.91 -9.53 -12.87
CA ALA A 238 7.14 -8.75 -13.02
C ALA A 238 7.04 -7.33 -12.47
N THR A 239 5.87 -6.87 -12.04
CA THR A 239 5.65 -5.51 -11.59
C THR A 239 5.73 -5.41 -10.08
N THR A 240 6.56 -4.48 -9.58
CA THR A 240 6.57 -4.07 -8.18
C THR A 240 6.24 -2.59 -8.05
N TYR A 241 5.72 -2.19 -6.89
CA TYR A 241 5.23 -0.85 -6.63
C TYR A 241 5.90 -0.27 -5.38
N THR A 242 6.13 1.03 -5.41
CA THR A 242 6.57 1.79 -4.23
C THR A 242 5.96 3.18 -4.26
N GLY A 243 5.65 3.76 -3.09
CA GLY A 243 5.06 5.09 -3.06
C GLY A 243 4.91 5.67 -1.66
N ALA A 244 4.82 7.00 -1.60
CA ALA A 244 4.55 7.74 -0.38
C ALA A 244 4.14 9.20 -0.68
N ILE A 245 3.59 9.89 0.34
CA ILE A 245 3.47 11.35 0.37
C ILE A 245 4.79 11.89 0.92
N GLU A 246 5.70 12.24 0.04
CA GLU A 246 7.03 12.72 0.39
C GLU A 246 7.55 13.71 -0.66
N THR A 247 8.73 14.28 -0.45
CA THR A 247 9.37 15.16 -1.43
C THR A 247 9.81 14.38 -2.67
N ALA A 248 10.04 15.07 -3.78
CA ALA A 248 10.57 14.42 -4.98
C ALA A 248 11.94 13.79 -4.72
N GLU A 249 12.78 14.45 -3.95
CA GLU A 249 14.11 13.95 -3.60
C GLU A 249 14.05 12.63 -2.80
N GLU A 250 13.19 12.56 -1.79
CA GLU A 250 12.99 11.34 -0.99
C GLU A 250 12.42 10.21 -1.86
N PHE A 251 11.46 10.54 -2.71
CA PHE A 251 10.88 9.57 -3.64
C PHE A 251 11.90 9.08 -4.67
N GLY A 252 12.80 9.94 -5.14
CA GLY A 252 13.90 9.54 -6.04
C GLY A 252 14.77 8.43 -5.43
N LYS A 253 15.12 8.55 -4.15
CA LYS A 253 15.88 7.51 -3.44
C LYS A 253 15.08 6.21 -3.30
N ARG A 254 13.79 6.33 -3.03
CA ARG A 254 12.85 5.20 -2.93
C ARG A 254 12.70 4.42 -4.22
N ILE A 255 12.44 5.11 -5.32
CA ILE A 255 12.23 4.45 -6.63
C ILE A 255 13.54 3.90 -7.20
N TYR A 256 14.68 4.56 -6.90
CA TYR A 256 15.99 4.03 -7.28
C TYR A 256 16.29 2.70 -6.57
N LEU A 257 16.04 2.61 -5.26
CA LEU A 257 16.22 1.37 -4.50
C LEU A 257 15.33 0.26 -5.09
N GLU A 258 14.06 0.54 -5.36
CA GLU A 258 13.13 -0.42 -5.97
C GLU A 258 13.65 -0.92 -7.33
N ALA A 259 14.11 -0.01 -8.18
CA ALA A 259 14.69 -0.36 -9.47
C ALA A 259 15.98 -1.18 -9.34
N TYR A 260 16.83 -0.82 -8.38
CA TYR A 260 18.08 -1.54 -8.09
C TYR A 260 17.82 -2.98 -7.65
N GLU A 261 16.92 -3.19 -6.68
CA GLU A 261 16.50 -4.50 -6.18
C GLU A 261 15.92 -5.37 -7.31
N ARG A 262 15.23 -4.75 -8.26
CA ARG A 262 14.69 -5.39 -9.47
C ARG A 262 15.73 -5.64 -10.58
N GLY A 263 16.97 -5.24 -10.37
CA GLY A 263 18.10 -5.50 -11.26
C GLY A 263 18.33 -4.44 -12.32
N TRP A 264 18.14 -3.17 -11.98
CA TRP A 264 18.43 -2.04 -12.87
C TRP A 264 19.83 -2.12 -13.49
N GLU A 265 20.85 -2.49 -12.71
CA GLU A 265 22.22 -2.60 -13.19
C GLU A 265 22.42 -3.73 -14.21
N ARG A 266 21.60 -4.77 -14.17
CA ARG A 266 21.61 -5.92 -15.10
C ARG A 266 20.78 -5.67 -16.36
N ALA A 267 20.01 -4.59 -16.41
CA ALA A 267 19.17 -4.28 -17.56
C ALA A 267 20.00 -3.79 -18.75
N VAL A 268 19.81 -4.45 -19.90
CA VAL A 268 20.46 -4.08 -21.17
C VAL A 268 19.84 -2.78 -21.72
N LYS A 269 18.52 -2.69 -21.70
CA LYS A 269 17.79 -1.45 -21.99
C LYS A 269 17.11 -0.95 -20.74
N LYS A 270 17.39 0.28 -20.39
CA LYS A 270 16.90 0.98 -19.21
C LYS A 270 15.91 2.05 -19.66
N VAL A 271 14.67 2.02 -19.18
CA VAL A 271 13.61 2.90 -19.64
C VAL A 271 12.94 3.57 -18.46
N VAL A 272 12.74 4.88 -18.53
CA VAL A 272 11.89 5.65 -17.60
C VAL A 272 10.65 6.10 -18.37
N LEU A 273 9.49 5.74 -17.85
CA LEU A 273 8.17 6.08 -18.39
C LEU A 273 7.46 7.06 -17.45
N ALA A 274 6.94 8.17 -17.98
CA ALA A 274 6.29 9.18 -17.18
C ALA A 274 5.29 10.04 -17.96
N ASP A 275 4.53 10.86 -17.23
CA ASP A 275 3.54 11.77 -17.77
C ASP A 275 4.12 13.08 -18.37
N GLY A 276 5.36 13.38 -18.13
CA GLY A 276 6.01 14.61 -18.57
C GLY A 276 6.18 15.68 -17.48
N ALA A 277 5.83 15.35 -16.22
CA ALA A 277 6.04 16.25 -15.10
C ALA A 277 7.54 16.54 -14.88
N GLU A 278 7.90 17.80 -14.70
CA GLU A 278 9.29 18.25 -14.58
C GLU A 278 10.04 17.55 -13.44
N TRP A 279 9.40 17.36 -12.29
CA TRP A 279 10.02 16.69 -11.15
C TRP A 279 10.41 15.23 -11.46
N ILE A 280 9.65 14.53 -12.34
CA ILE A 280 9.96 13.16 -12.72
C ILE A 280 11.20 13.12 -13.63
N TRP A 281 11.29 14.05 -14.59
CA TRP A 281 12.45 14.11 -15.47
C TRP A 281 13.71 14.50 -14.73
N ASN A 282 13.62 15.41 -13.77
CA ASN A 282 14.74 15.75 -12.88
C ASN A 282 15.22 14.52 -12.08
N LEU A 283 14.30 13.68 -11.60
CA LEU A 283 14.66 12.42 -10.96
C LEU A 283 15.23 11.39 -11.93
N ALA A 284 14.70 11.33 -13.15
CA ALA A 284 15.23 10.43 -14.19
C ALA A 284 16.67 10.78 -14.55
N ASP A 285 16.98 12.06 -14.71
CA ASP A 285 18.34 12.51 -14.99
C ASP A 285 19.31 12.26 -13.83
N LEU A 286 18.82 12.42 -12.58
CA LEU A 286 19.63 12.25 -11.37
C LEU A 286 19.88 10.78 -11.03
N HIS A 287 18.85 9.96 -11.02
CA HIS A 287 18.90 8.58 -10.51
C HIS A 287 19.01 7.52 -11.60
N PHE A 288 18.65 7.85 -12.83
CA PHE A 288 18.60 6.92 -13.97
C PHE A 288 19.34 7.47 -15.19
N PRO A 289 20.61 7.92 -15.03
CA PRO A 289 21.35 8.56 -16.12
C PRO A 289 21.49 7.61 -17.31
N GLY A 290 21.27 8.12 -18.52
CA GLY A 290 21.34 7.37 -19.77
C GLY A 290 20.15 6.45 -20.05
N ALA A 291 19.13 6.46 -19.22
CA ALA A 291 17.87 5.75 -19.49
C ALA A 291 17.12 6.40 -20.67
N ILE A 292 16.41 5.56 -21.43
CA ILE A 292 15.50 6.01 -22.48
C ILE A 292 14.28 6.61 -21.79
N GLN A 293 14.06 7.91 -21.95
CA GLN A 293 12.90 8.61 -21.42
C GLN A 293 11.74 8.54 -22.39
N ILE A 294 10.60 8.02 -21.94
CA ILE A 294 9.39 7.86 -22.75
C ILE A 294 8.22 8.56 -22.07
N VAL A 295 7.54 9.43 -22.80
CA VAL A 295 6.28 10.03 -22.34
C VAL A 295 5.13 9.06 -22.56
N ASP A 296 4.24 8.90 -21.56
CA ASP A 296 3.06 8.06 -21.68
C ASP A 296 2.14 8.51 -22.82
N LEU A 297 1.87 7.57 -23.72
CA LEU A 297 1.07 7.81 -24.93
C LEU A 297 -0.39 8.19 -24.61
N TYR A 298 -0.99 7.60 -23.57
CA TYR A 298 -2.37 7.94 -23.19
C TYR A 298 -2.45 9.36 -22.69
N HIS A 299 -1.41 9.79 -22.00
CA HIS A 299 -1.26 11.14 -21.49
C HIS A 299 -1.10 12.15 -22.62
N ALA A 300 -0.18 11.88 -23.53
CA ALA A 300 -0.03 12.72 -24.70
C ALA A 300 -1.35 12.85 -25.51
N ARG A 301 -2.13 11.76 -25.59
CA ARG A 301 -3.47 11.82 -26.20
C ARG A 301 -4.45 12.66 -25.42
N GLN A 302 -4.44 12.58 -24.10
CA GLN A 302 -5.31 13.37 -23.24
C GLN A 302 -5.03 14.87 -23.40
N HIS A 303 -3.76 15.27 -23.40
CA HIS A 303 -3.35 16.63 -23.65
C HIS A 303 -3.79 17.16 -25.00
N LEU A 304 -3.63 16.36 -26.05
CA LEU A 304 -4.15 16.74 -27.37
C LEU A 304 -5.67 16.96 -27.34
N TRP A 305 -6.45 16.14 -26.60
CA TRP A 305 -7.87 16.33 -26.42
C TRP A 305 -8.22 17.60 -25.64
N GLU A 306 -7.47 17.92 -24.59
CA GLU A 306 -7.66 19.15 -23.84
C GLU A 306 -7.36 20.38 -24.68
N LEU A 307 -6.29 20.34 -25.48
CA LEU A 307 -5.97 21.39 -26.44
C LEU A 307 -7.07 21.52 -27.50
N ALA A 308 -7.56 20.43 -28.05
CA ALA A 308 -8.66 20.44 -29.03
C ALA A 308 -9.93 21.11 -28.47
N ARG A 309 -10.29 20.81 -27.19
CA ARG A 309 -11.44 21.44 -26.52
C ARG A 309 -11.23 22.95 -26.31
N LYS A 310 -10.01 23.39 -26.03
CA LYS A 310 -9.71 24.82 -25.88
C LYS A 310 -9.68 25.57 -27.21
N LEU A 311 -9.21 24.92 -28.27
CA LEU A 311 -9.20 25.49 -29.61
C LEU A 311 -10.62 25.60 -30.22
N TYR A 312 -11.47 24.61 -29.89
CA TYR A 312 -12.84 24.50 -30.43
C TYR A 312 -13.86 24.23 -29.31
N PRO A 313 -14.09 25.20 -28.39
CA PRO A 313 -14.82 24.95 -27.13
C PRO A 313 -16.25 24.44 -27.33
N ASN A 314 -16.92 24.82 -28.41
CA ASN A 314 -18.32 24.48 -28.67
C ASN A 314 -18.52 23.68 -29.96
N ASP A 315 -17.47 23.12 -30.54
CA ASP A 315 -17.53 22.38 -31.80
C ASP A 315 -16.93 20.98 -31.69
N PRO A 316 -17.71 19.98 -31.25
CA PRO A 316 -17.25 18.61 -31.13
C PRO A 316 -16.83 17.97 -32.47
N VAL A 317 -17.34 18.48 -33.62
CA VAL A 317 -16.98 17.98 -34.93
C VAL A 317 -15.57 18.41 -35.29
N MET A 318 -15.26 19.69 -35.09
CA MET A 318 -13.92 20.21 -35.30
C MET A 318 -12.90 19.61 -34.32
N GLN A 319 -13.26 19.41 -33.04
CA GLN A 319 -12.39 18.70 -32.08
C GLN A 319 -12.01 17.31 -32.61
N LYS A 320 -12.98 16.52 -33.05
CA LYS A 320 -12.73 15.15 -33.59
C LYS A 320 -11.89 15.19 -34.88
N ALA A 321 -12.13 16.16 -35.76
CA ALA A 321 -11.36 16.33 -37.00
C ALA A 321 -9.90 16.70 -36.69
N TRP A 322 -9.68 17.62 -35.75
CA TRP A 322 -8.37 18.03 -35.28
C TRP A 322 -7.62 16.85 -34.63
N MET A 323 -8.28 16.08 -33.75
CA MET A 323 -7.72 14.89 -33.14
C MET A 323 -7.37 13.78 -34.15
N LYS A 324 -8.20 13.58 -35.19
CA LYS A 324 -7.90 12.63 -36.28
C LYS A 324 -6.58 13.00 -36.99
N LYS A 325 -6.29 14.26 -37.16
CA LYS A 325 -5.04 14.75 -37.77
C LYS A 325 -3.86 14.60 -36.82
N HIS A 326 -3.94 15.09 -35.60
CA HIS A 326 -2.81 15.21 -34.68
C HIS A 326 -2.54 13.90 -33.91
N GLN A 327 -3.59 13.25 -33.37
CA GLN A 327 -3.45 11.96 -32.70
C GLN A 327 -3.17 10.82 -33.69
N ARG A 328 -4.17 10.47 -34.52
CA ARG A 328 -4.09 9.22 -35.31
C ARG A 328 -3.05 9.24 -36.45
N ARG A 329 -2.81 10.40 -37.09
CA ARG A 329 -1.90 10.52 -38.24
C ARG A 329 -0.49 10.94 -37.85
N MET A 330 -0.28 11.51 -36.66
CA MET A 330 1.02 11.97 -36.19
C MET A 330 1.47 11.24 -34.94
N LEU A 331 0.83 11.44 -33.78
CA LEU A 331 1.22 10.84 -32.49
C LEU A 331 1.25 9.31 -32.57
N ASP A 332 0.12 8.68 -32.92
CA ASP A 332 -0.02 7.22 -32.98
C ASP A 332 0.83 6.56 -34.09
N LYS A 333 1.45 7.33 -34.95
CA LYS A 333 2.39 6.90 -36.01
C LYS A 333 3.83 7.27 -35.69
N GLY A 334 4.12 7.74 -34.48
CA GLY A 334 5.47 8.14 -34.06
C GLY A 334 6.05 9.35 -34.82
N LYS A 335 5.22 10.14 -35.52
CA LYS A 335 5.67 11.32 -36.29
C LYS A 335 5.75 12.53 -35.37
N ILE A 336 6.52 12.42 -34.29
CA ILE A 336 6.55 13.39 -33.19
C ILE A 336 7.02 14.77 -33.64
N GLU A 337 8.07 14.84 -34.47
CA GLU A 337 8.60 16.11 -35.01
C GLU A 337 7.54 16.86 -35.82
N LYS A 338 6.76 16.13 -36.66
CA LYS A 338 5.66 16.74 -37.42
C LYS A 338 4.54 17.22 -36.52
N LEU A 339 4.26 16.48 -35.44
CA LEU A 339 3.29 16.88 -34.43
C LEU A 339 3.74 18.16 -33.73
N VAL A 340 4.97 18.19 -33.24
CA VAL A 340 5.55 19.37 -32.55
C VAL A 340 5.54 20.61 -33.45
N LEU A 341 5.97 20.47 -34.72
CA LEU A 341 5.93 21.58 -35.68
C LEU A 341 4.49 22.05 -35.93
N SER A 342 3.54 21.13 -36.07
CA SER A 342 2.12 21.48 -36.24
C SER A 342 1.53 22.18 -35.01
N LEU A 343 1.93 21.76 -33.79
CA LEU A 343 1.49 22.41 -32.55
C LEU A 343 2.11 23.81 -32.39
N ARG A 344 3.39 23.97 -32.72
CA ARG A 344 4.09 25.27 -32.69
C ARG A 344 3.55 26.26 -33.71
N SER A 345 2.93 25.78 -34.81
CA SER A 345 2.30 26.66 -35.83
C SER A 345 0.88 27.11 -35.44
N ILE A 346 0.36 26.68 -34.28
CA ILE A 346 -0.93 27.16 -33.76
C ILE A 346 -0.71 28.57 -33.20
N ASP A 347 -1.22 29.55 -33.91
CA ASP A 347 -1.25 30.92 -33.45
C ASP A 347 -2.39 31.11 -32.43
N SER A 348 -2.02 31.28 -31.17
CA SER A 348 -2.97 31.47 -30.08
C SER A 348 -2.52 32.62 -29.19
N ASN A 349 -3.38 33.65 -29.09
CA ASN A 349 -3.19 34.76 -28.16
C ASN A 349 -3.60 34.38 -26.71
N ASN A 350 -3.94 33.12 -26.43
CA ASN A 350 -4.37 32.65 -25.12
C ASN A 350 -3.21 31.96 -24.38
N PRO A 351 -2.68 32.60 -23.30
CA PRO A 351 -1.57 32.02 -22.50
C PRO A 351 -1.87 30.62 -21.95
N GLU A 352 -3.14 30.37 -21.59
CA GLU A 352 -3.57 29.07 -21.06
C GLU A 352 -3.49 27.92 -22.06
N VAL A 353 -3.55 28.21 -23.37
CA VAL A 353 -3.39 27.22 -24.43
C VAL A 353 -1.94 26.77 -24.53
N LEU A 354 -1.01 27.67 -24.28
CA LEU A 354 0.43 27.39 -24.33
C LEU A 354 0.92 26.62 -23.10
N GLU A 355 0.31 26.84 -21.94
CA GLU A 355 0.69 26.22 -20.68
C GLU A 355 0.15 24.78 -20.53
N LYS A 356 -1.04 24.53 -21.09
CA LYS A 356 -1.68 23.19 -21.00
C LYS A 356 -1.17 22.15 -22.00
N ILE A 357 -0.15 22.40 -22.76
CA ILE A 357 0.60 21.38 -23.51
C ILE A 357 1.46 20.54 -22.54
N ARG A 358 1.45 20.84 -21.24
CA ARG A 358 2.13 20.14 -20.16
C ARG A 358 1.14 19.52 -19.18
N ILE A 359 1.23 18.24 -18.99
CA ILE A 359 0.83 17.47 -17.77
C ILE A 359 -0.60 16.90 -17.71
N GLU A 360 -0.77 15.61 -17.50
CA GLU A 360 -1.37 14.73 -16.48
C GLU A 360 -1.84 13.37 -16.99
N ALA A 361 -1.49 12.27 -16.36
CA ALA A 361 -2.30 11.09 -16.04
C ALA A 361 -1.52 9.98 -15.36
N GLY A 362 -2.04 9.34 -14.60
CA GLY A 362 -2.03 8.09 -14.39
C GLY A 362 -2.11 7.06 -13.37
N CYS A 363 -2.11 7.15 -12.06
CA CYS A 363 -1.99 6.06 -11.08
C CYS A 363 -3.30 5.45 -10.62
N LYS A 364 -3.95 4.63 -11.42
CA LYS A 364 -5.26 4.04 -11.05
C LYS A 364 -5.18 2.83 -10.12
N THR A 365 -4.15 1.99 -10.23
CA THR A 365 -4.15 0.66 -9.60
C THR A 365 -3.90 0.68 -8.10
N VAL A 366 -2.92 1.43 -7.61
CA VAL A 366 -2.57 1.46 -6.17
C VAL A 366 -3.43 2.46 -5.40
N ILE A 367 -3.65 3.64 -5.92
CA ILE A 367 -4.27 4.75 -5.19
C ILE A 367 -5.74 4.92 -5.52
N GLY A 368 -6.13 4.82 -6.77
CA GLY A 368 -7.49 5.11 -7.22
C GLY A 368 -8.56 4.21 -6.61
N SER A 369 -8.28 2.92 -6.45
CA SER A 369 -9.25 1.95 -5.92
C SER A 369 -9.41 2.00 -4.41
N ARG A 370 -8.40 2.49 -3.66
CA ARG A 370 -8.42 2.45 -2.20
C ARG A 370 -8.43 3.81 -1.52
N LEU A 371 -7.66 4.77 -1.99
CA LEU A 371 -7.43 6.03 -1.29
C LEU A 371 -8.30 7.19 -1.78
N LYS A 372 -8.97 7.06 -2.94
CA LYS A 372 -9.79 8.10 -3.57
C LYS A 372 -11.29 7.80 -3.57
N GLN A 373 -11.78 6.91 -2.74
CA GLN A 373 -13.23 6.67 -2.64
C GLN A 373 -13.94 7.87 -1.99
N SER A 374 -15.21 8.07 -2.37
CA SER A 374 -16.01 9.18 -1.86
C SER A 374 -16.10 9.17 -0.32
N GLY A 375 -15.93 10.32 0.29
CA GLY A 375 -16.00 10.50 1.75
C GLY A 375 -14.72 10.16 2.52
N MET A 376 -13.65 9.75 1.86
CA MET A 376 -12.36 9.49 2.52
C MET A 376 -11.53 10.76 2.67
N PHE A 377 -11.12 11.05 3.92
CA PHE A 377 -10.16 12.10 4.23
C PHE A 377 -9.08 11.53 5.14
N TRP A 378 -7.86 11.55 4.69
CA TRP A 378 -6.72 10.91 5.33
C TRP A 378 -5.89 11.88 6.16
N THR A 379 -5.28 11.39 7.22
CA THR A 379 -4.05 12.00 7.72
C THR A 379 -2.89 11.60 6.83
N VAL A 380 -1.84 12.42 6.75
CA VAL A 380 -0.65 12.04 5.93
C VAL A 380 -0.01 10.74 6.43
N PRO A 381 0.19 10.53 7.75
CA PRO A 381 0.68 9.24 8.25
C PRO A 381 -0.22 8.06 7.87
N GLY A 382 -1.55 8.19 8.07
CA GLY A 382 -2.50 7.13 7.72
C GLY A 382 -2.50 6.80 6.21
N ALA A 383 -2.46 7.82 5.34
CA ALA A 383 -2.34 7.60 3.90
C ALA A 383 -1.02 6.87 3.55
N ASN A 384 0.11 7.29 4.11
CA ASN A 384 1.39 6.64 3.90
C ASN A 384 1.40 5.19 4.40
N ALA A 385 0.82 4.91 5.55
CA ALA A 385 0.69 3.57 6.09
C ALA A 385 -0.08 2.65 5.13
N ILE A 386 -1.24 3.10 4.63
CA ILE A 386 -2.04 2.30 3.70
C ILE A 386 -1.38 2.16 2.32
N VAL A 387 -0.66 3.17 1.84
CA VAL A 387 0.14 3.06 0.60
C VAL A 387 1.24 2.00 0.78
N ALA A 388 2.01 2.06 1.87
CA ALA A 388 3.09 1.10 2.13
C ALA A 388 2.55 -0.34 2.28
N LEU A 389 1.47 -0.52 3.03
CA LEU A 389 0.81 -1.82 3.20
C LEU A 389 0.31 -2.37 1.86
N ARG A 390 -0.30 -1.52 1.04
CA ARG A 390 -0.83 -1.92 -0.26
C ARG A 390 0.28 -2.25 -1.26
N CYS A 391 1.35 -1.47 -1.31
CA CYS A 391 2.54 -1.81 -2.13
C CYS A 391 3.13 -3.16 -1.69
N CYS A 392 3.33 -3.39 -0.40
CA CYS A 392 3.81 -4.64 0.15
C CYS A 392 2.93 -5.83 -0.29
N HIS A 393 1.60 -5.69 -0.21
CA HIS A 393 0.66 -6.73 -0.65
C HIS A 393 0.74 -6.97 -2.16
N LEU A 394 0.71 -5.92 -2.98
CA LEU A 394 0.76 -6.02 -4.45
C LEU A 394 2.11 -6.55 -4.96
N ASN A 395 3.19 -6.34 -4.23
CA ASN A 395 4.52 -6.87 -4.52
C ASN A 395 4.67 -8.36 -4.14
N GLY A 396 3.65 -8.97 -3.52
CA GLY A 396 3.74 -10.33 -3.00
C GLY A 396 4.59 -10.48 -1.74
N GLN A 397 5.04 -9.38 -1.14
CA GLN A 397 5.94 -9.34 0.03
C GLN A 397 5.20 -9.42 1.38
N PHE A 398 3.89 -9.60 1.37
CA PHE A 398 3.07 -9.60 2.57
C PHE A 398 3.39 -10.78 3.50
N GLU A 399 3.65 -11.96 2.93
CA GLU A 399 4.07 -13.13 3.70
C GLU A 399 5.47 -12.97 4.29
N ASP A 400 6.42 -12.50 3.49
CA ASP A 400 7.81 -12.25 3.91
C ASP A 400 7.87 -11.26 5.09
N TYR A 401 7.02 -10.24 5.06
CA TYR A 401 6.89 -9.30 6.18
C TYR A 401 6.46 -10.01 7.47
N TRP A 402 5.46 -10.89 7.39
CA TRP A 402 4.97 -11.60 8.57
C TRP A 402 5.98 -12.65 9.09
N GLU A 403 6.73 -13.29 8.20
CA GLU A 403 7.81 -14.21 8.58
C GLU A 403 8.95 -13.48 9.27
N ALA A 404 9.40 -12.36 8.71
CA ALA A 404 10.44 -11.52 9.31
C ALA A 404 10.01 -10.93 10.68
N ARG A 405 8.71 -10.69 10.86
CA ARG A 405 8.16 -10.22 12.14
C ARG A 405 8.22 -11.30 13.24
N ARG A 406 8.08 -12.59 12.87
CA ARG A 406 8.15 -13.69 13.82
C ARG A 406 9.60 -14.01 14.25
N ALA A 407 10.56 -13.68 13.39
CA ALA A 407 11.98 -13.94 13.64
C ALA A 407 12.68 -12.86 14.47
N ALA A 408 12.04 -11.70 14.65
CA ALA A 408 12.54 -10.55 15.41
C ALA A 408 12.00 -10.55 16.84
#